data_0da6ebcd598063bf108ee82df1d8bc84
#
_entry.id   0da6ebcd598063bf108ee82df1d8bc84
#
_cell.length_a   1.000
_cell.length_b   1.000
_cell.length_c   1.000
_cell.angle_alpha   90.00
_cell.angle_beta   90.00
_cell.angle_gamma   90.00
#
_symmetry.space_group_name_H-M   'P 1'
#
loop_
_entity.id
_entity.type
_entity.pdbx_description
1 polymer ?
#
loop_
_entity_poly.entity_id
_entity_poly.type
_entity_poly.pdbx_seq_one_letter_code
_entity_poly.pdbx_strand_id
1 'polypeptide(L)'
;MTGNVEYDVRRMFRHACAFTDCAIFCQKAPNSIVVRTQWYTIPEIVNSAFACEVFIKSLLLHHGMTLEEIRKKNHGLKGLWKAFRETDATSAARVEYDVTQPFNSQNPDFCDNMLDIMSEAFKEWRYIYEGHGACINMNFLIIFRNRLRSFCCESYYQMTWSEYESRGHASCDSDTN
;
A
#
# COMPACT_ATOMS: atom_id res chain seq x y z
N MET A 1 -15.21 25.35 1.45
CA MET A 1 -14.67 24.71 0.24
C MET A 1 -14.75 23.20 0.45
N THR A 2 -15.89 22.62 0.13
CA THR A 2 -16.09 21.15 0.14
C THR A 2 -15.52 20.63 -1.18
N GLY A 3 -14.18 20.48 -1.23
CA GLY A 3 -13.55 19.70 -2.28
C GLY A 3 -14.19 18.32 -2.28
N ASN A 4 -14.51 17.80 -3.45
CA ASN A 4 -15.19 16.53 -3.58
C ASN A 4 -14.30 15.42 -2.97
N VAL A 5 -14.60 15.00 -1.74
CA VAL A 5 -13.83 13.98 -1.00
C VAL A 5 -13.68 12.70 -1.81
N GLU A 6 -14.71 12.33 -2.58
CA GLU A 6 -14.69 11.17 -3.47
C GLU A 6 -13.64 11.30 -4.56
N TYR A 7 -13.48 12.50 -5.14
CA TYR A 7 -12.43 12.78 -6.12
C TYR A 7 -11.04 12.61 -5.52
N ASP A 8 -10.82 13.13 -4.31
CA ASP A 8 -9.52 13.01 -3.62
C ASP A 8 -9.17 11.55 -3.31
N VAL A 9 -10.15 10.75 -2.87
CA VAL A 9 -9.99 9.31 -2.59
C VAL A 9 -9.58 8.56 -3.86
N ARG A 10 -10.31 8.76 -4.97
CA ARG A 10 -10.02 8.10 -6.25
C ARG A 10 -8.66 8.54 -6.83
N ARG A 11 -8.31 9.81 -6.66
CA ARG A 11 -7.00 10.33 -7.08
C ARG A 11 -5.87 9.69 -6.27
N MET A 12 -6.02 9.59 -4.94
CA MET A 12 -5.04 8.91 -4.09
C MET A 12 -4.90 7.43 -4.47
N PHE A 13 -6.01 6.74 -4.72
CA PHE A 13 -5.99 5.35 -5.20
C PHE A 13 -5.18 5.20 -6.50
N ARG A 14 -5.41 6.06 -7.51
CA ARG A 14 -4.66 6.02 -8.77
C ARG A 14 -3.16 6.25 -8.56
N HIS A 15 -2.77 7.19 -7.70
CA HIS A 15 -1.36 7.38 -7.36
C HIS A 15 -0.76 6.16 -6.68
N ALA A 16 -1.47 5.53 -5.74
CA ALA A 16 -1.02 4.30 -5.08
C ALA A 16 -0.88 3.14 -6.08
N CYS A 17 -1.79 3.03 -7.05
CA CYS A 17 -1.66 2.07 -8.15
C CYS A 17 -0.40 2.34 -8.99
N ALA A 18 -0.12 3.59 -9.36
CA ALA A 18 1.08 3.93 -10.11
C ALA A 18 2.37 3.55 -9.36
N PHE A 19 2.47 3.78 -8.05
CA PHE A 19 3.59 3.30 -7.24
C PHE A 19 3.65 1.78 -7.17
N THR A 20 2.49 1.11 -7.11
CA THR A 20 2.43 -0.36 -7.20
C THR A 20 2.98 -0.87 -8.51
N ASP A 21 2.63 -0.24 -9.63
CA ASP A 21 3.10 -0.62 -10.96
C ASP A 21 4.62 -0.39 -11.11
N CYS A 22 5.15 0.71 -10.56
CA CYS A 22 6.60 0.94 -10.47
C CYS A 22 7.29 -0.16 -9.68
N ALA A 23 6.74 -0.59 -8.54
CA ALA A 23 7.28 -1.68 -7.75
C ALA A 23 7.26 -3.02 -8.51
N ILE A 24 6.16 -3.34 -9.20
CA ILE A 24 6.02 -4.54 -10.04
C ILE A 24 7.03 -4.50 -11.21
N PHE A 25 7.24 -3.34 -11.81
CA PHE A 25 8.26 -3.17 -12.85
C PHE A 25 9.66 -3.48 -12.31
N CYS A 26 10.01 -2.98 -11.13
CA CYS A 26 11.28 -3.30 -10.47
C CYS A 26 11.42 -4.81 -10.19
N GLN A 27 10.35 -5.46 -9.74
CA GLN A 27 10.31 -6.90 -9.47
C GLN A 27 10.52 -7.74 -10.73
N LYS A 28 10.01 -7.29 -11.87
CA LYS A 28 10.11 -7.98 -13.18
C LYS A 28 11.35 -7.60 -13.98
N ALA A 29 12.21 -6.72 -13.45
CA ALA A 29 13.40 -6.28 -14.16
C ALA A 29 14.28 -7.50 -14.53
N PRO A 30 14.77 -7.59 -15.78
CA PRO A 30 15.43 -8.78 -16.27
C PRO A 30 16.71 -9.09 -15.48
N ASN A 31 16.83 -10.34 -15.02
CA ASN A 31 17.96 -10.90 -14.28
C ASN A 31 19.25 -11.02 -15.11
N SER A 32 19.31 -10.40 -16.30
CA SER A 32 20.41 -10.57 -17.25
C SER A 32 21.77 -10.05 -16.77
N ILE A 33 21.81 -9.35 -15.63
CA ILE A 33 23.04 -8.93 -14.98
C ILE A 33 22.88 -9.15 -13.47
N VAL A 34 23.57 -10.14 -12.93
CA VAL A 34 23.56 -10.56 -11.51
C VAL A 34 23.71 -9.37 -10.53
N VAL A 35 24.42 -8.32 -10.93
CA VAL A 35 24.65 -7.11 -10.13
C VAL A 35 23.40 -6.19 -10.11
N ARG A 36 22.52 -6.27 -11.11
CA ARG A 36 21.37 -5.36 -11.23
C ARG A 36 20.14 -5.79 -10.40
N THR A 37 20.00 -7.07 -10.08
CA THR A 37 18.85 -7.55 -9.26
C THR A 37 18.82 -6.89 -7.89
N GLN A 38 19.97 -6.72 -7.25
CA GLN A 38 20.07 -6.04 -5.96
C GLN A 38 19.69 -4.56 -6.05
N TRP A 39 19.94 -3.90 -7.17
CA TRP A 39 19.68 -2.47 -7.33
C TRP A 39 18.20 -2.13 -7.48
N TYR A 40 17.39 -3.05 -8.04
CA TYR A 40 15.96 -2.88 -8.20
C TYR A 40 15.17 -3.23 -6.93
N THR A 41 15.76 -3.98 -5.99
CA THR A 41 15.11 -4.34 -4.73
C THR A 41 14.79 -3.10 -3.87
N ILE A 42 15.69 -2.13 -3.82
CA ILE A 42 15.47 -0.89 -3.06
C ILE A 42 14.31 -0.08 -3.63
N PRO A 43 14.28 0.27 -4.92
CA PRO A 43 13.13 0.93 -5.52
C PRO A 43 11.83 0.12 -5.39
N GLU A 44 11.87 -1.20 -5.45
CA GLU A 44 10.71 -2.06 -5.23
C GLU A 44 10.15 -1.90 -3.82
N ILE A 45 11.01 -1.97 -2.80
CA ILE A 45 10.64 -1.79 -1.38
C ILE A 45 10.04 -0.40 -1.17
N VAL A 46 10.73 0.65 -1.61
CA VAL A 46 10.31 2.04 -1.41
C VAL A 46 8.98 2.31 -2.08
N ASN A 47 8.81 1.91 -3.34
CA ASN A 47 7.55 2.11 -4.06
C ASN A 47 6.40 1.27 -3.46
N SER A 48 6.68 0.03 -3.02
CA SER A 48 5.67 -0.82 -2.37
C SER A 48 5.20 -0.23 -1.05
N ALA A 49 6.13 0.20 -0.20
CA ALA A 49 5.80 0.79 1.10
C ALA A 49 5.04 2.12 0.94
N PHE A 50 5.44 2.95 -0.04
CA PHE A 50 4.75 4.19 -0.34
C PHE A 50 3.35 3.96 -0.91
N ALA A 51 3.18 2.95 -1.77
CA ALA A 51 1.87 2.54 -2.24
C ALA A 51 0.95 2.13 -1.08
N CYS A 52 1.45 1.29 -0.14
CA CYS A 52 0.71 0.91 1.06
C CYS A 52 0.28 2.14 1.88
N GLU A 53 1.21 3.07 2.12
CA GLU A 53 0.92 4.32 2.85
C GLU A 53 -0.23 5.10 2.20
N VAL A 54 -0.17 5.29 0.87
CA VAL A 54 -1.18 6.07 0.14
C VAL A 54 -2.52 5.33 0.10
N PHE A 55 -2.53 4.01 -0.06
CA PHE A 55 -3.77 3.21 0.03
C PHE A 55 -4.43 3.36 1.40
N ILE A 56 -3.67 3.19 2.50
CA ILE A 56 -4.25 3.31 3.85
C ILE A 56 -4.78 4.73 4.09
N LYS A 57 -4.05 5.76 3.67
CA LYS A 57 -4.50 7.14 3.77
C LYS A 57 -5.77 7.40 2.96
N SER A 58 -5.91 6.79 1.78
CA SER A 58 -7.14 6.90 0.99
C SER A 58 -8.32 6.21 1.67
N LEU A 59 -8.10 5.08 2.35
CA LEU A 59 -9.13 4.41 3.16
C LEU A 59 -9.56 5.27 4.34
N LEU A 60 -8.62 5.86 5.07
CA LEU A 60 -8.93 6.78 6.17
C LEU A 60 -9.77 7.98 5.70
N LEU A 61 -9.42 8.56 4.56
CA LEU A 61 -10.19 9.65 3.94
C LEU A 61 -11.59 9.19 3.52
N HIS A 62 -11.71 7.99 2.93
CA HIS A 62 -12.98 7.40 2.53
C HIS A 62 -13.93 7.19 3.70
N HIS A 63 -13.38 6.84 4.86
CA HIS A 63 -14.12 6.68 6.12
C HIS A 63 -14.31 7.99 6.92
N GLY A 64 -14.07 9.15 6.30
CA GLY A 64 -14.44 10.46 6.85
C GLY A 64 -13.34 11.17 7.65
N MET A 65 -12.12 10.61 7.75
CA MET A 65 -10.99 11.34 8.33
C MET A 65 -10.58 12.47 7.39
N THR A 66 -10.35 13.66 7.92
CA THR A 66 -9.95 14.81 7.12
C THR A 66 -8.49 14.70 6.64
N LEU A 67 -8.17 15.38 5.54
CA LEU A 67 -6.78 15.46 5.04
C LEU A 67 -5.82 16.06 6.08
N GLU A 68 -6.29 16.98 6.91
CA GLU A 68 -5.49 17.59 7.96
C GLU A 68 -5.16 16.57 9.07
N GLU A 69 -6.11 15.76 9.49
CA GLU A 69 -5.91 14.68 10.47
C GLU A 69 -4.98 13.61 9.92
N ILE A 70 -5.15 13.23 8.64
CA ILE A 70 -4.28 12.27 7.96
C ILE A 70 -2.84 12.78 7.87
N ARG A 71 -2.63 14.08 7.59
CA ARG A 71 -1.29 14.70 7.55
C ARG A 71 -0.59 14.68 8.91
N LYS A 72 -1.33 14.75 9.99
CA LYS A 72 -0.79 14.65 11.37
C LYS A 72 -0.36 13.22 11.74
N LYS A 73 -0.84 12.21 11.01
CA LYS A 73 -0.38 10.83 11.18
C LYS A 73 1.01 10.69 10.56
N ASN A 74 1.93 10.10 11.30
CA ASN A 74 3.28 9.83 10.79
C ASN A 74 3.24 8.91 9.56
N HIS A 75 4.35 8.83 8.83
CA HIS A 75 4.51 7.95 7.67
C HIS A 75 4.67 6.47 8.01
N GLY A 76 4.61 6.08 9.29
CA GLY A 76 4.75 4.68 9.71
C GLY A 76 3.52 3.85 9.38
N LEU A 77 3.71 2.76 8.63
CA LEU A 77 2.63 1.88 8.19
C LEU A 77 1.83 1.30 9.35
N LYS A 78 2.49 0.90 10.44
CA LYS A 78 1.84 0.40 11.65
C LYS A 78 0.89 1.42 12.27
N GLY A 79 1.32 2.67 12.40
CA GLY A 79 0.48 3.75 12.96
C GLY A 79 -0.72 4.08 12.10
N LEU A 80 -0.54 4.11 10.78
CA LEU A 80 -1.62 4.32 9.81
C LEU A 80 -2.61 3.14 9.82
N TRP A 81 -2.09 1.91 9.85
CA TRP A 81 -2.93 0.71 9.90
C TRP A 81 -3.74 0.63 11.19
N LYS A 82 -3.12 0.93 12.33
CA LYS A 82 -3.82 1.05 13.61
C LYS A 82 -4.97 2.05 13.54
N ALA A 83 -4.73 3.22 12.96
CA ALA A 83 -5.79 4.22 12.78
C ALA A 83 -6.93 3.72 11.89
N PHE A 84 -6.62 2.96 10.82
CA PHE A 84 -7.65 2.37 9.97
C PHE A 84 -8.44 1.28 10.72
N ARG A 85 -7.77 0.42 11.49
CA ARG A 85 -8.41 -0.59 12.35
C ARG A 85 -9.36 0.02 13.38
N GLU A 86 -9.00 1.18 13.96
CA GLU A 86 -9.85 1.94 14.88
C GLU A 86 -11.06 2.56 14.17
N THR A 87 -10.93 2.86 12.88
CA THR A 87 -11.99 3.48 12.07
C THR A 87 -12.96 2.44 11.49
N ASP A 88 -12.44 1.31 10.97
CA ASP A 88 -13.22 0.20 10.42
C ASP A 88 -12.57 -1.14 10.78
N ALA A 89 -12.90 -1.65 11.96
CA ALA A 89 -12.35 -2.91 12.48
C ALA A 89 -12.71 -4.13 11.61
N THR A 90 -13.90 -4.12 11.01
CA THR A 90 -14.38 -5.25 10.19
C THR A 90 -13.58 -5.37 8.90
N SER A 91 -13.40 -4.27 8.19
CA SER A 91 -12.60 -4.22 6.97
C SER A 91 -11.12 -4.50 7.24
N ALA A 92 -10.59 -3.97 8.33
CA ALA A 92 -9.21 -4.23 8.73
C ALA A 92 -8.99 -5.72 9.02
N ALA A 93 -9.89 -6.36 9.78
CA ALA A 93 -9.80 -7.79 10.09
C ALA A 93 -9.85 -8.66 8.82
N ARG A 94 -10.68 -8.29 7.83
CA ARG A 94 -10.74 -8.97 6.53
C ARG A 94 -9.40 -8.89 5.79
N VAL A 95 -8.81 -7.70 5.71
CA VAL A 95 -7.50 -7.51 5.06
C VAL A 95 -6.43 -8.28 5.80
N GLU A 96 -6.38 -8.21 7.14
CA GLU A 96 -5.41 -8.94 7.97
C GLU A 96 -5.53 -10.45 7.76
N TYR A 97 -6.73 -10.99 7.75
CA TYR A 97 -6.95 -12.40 7.45
C TYR A 97 -6.34 -12.78 6.11
N ASP A 98 -6.66 -12.05 5.05
CA ASP A 98 -6.19 -12.35 3.69
C ASP A 98 -4.66 -12.26 3.55
N VAL A 99 -4.01 -11.32 4.25
CA VAL A 99 -2.55 -11.16 4.16
C VAL A 99 -1.76 -12.12 5.05
N THR A 100 -2.39 -12.69 6.09
CA THR A 100 -1.73 -13.63 7.00
C THR A 100 -1.87 -15.09 6.57
N GLN A 101 -2.93 -15.42 5.83
CA GLN A 101 -3.21 -16.79 5.35
C GLN A 101 -2.02 -17.46 4.65
N PRO A 102 -1.28 -16.81 3.73
CA PRO A 102 -0.16 -17.45 3.04
C PRO A 102 1.00 -17.84 3.95
N PHE A 103 1.06 -17.30 5.16
CA PHE A 103 2.13 -17.57 6.13
C PHE A 103 1.78 -18.67 7.13
N ASN A 104 0.51 -19.13 7.16
CA ASN A 104 0.01 -20.10 8.13
C ASN A 104 0.37 -19.74 9.59
N SER A 105 0.46 -18.45 9.90
CA SER A 105 0.87 -17.98 11.22
C SER A 105 -0.26 -18.15 12.22
N GLN A 106 0.07 -18.78 13.36
CA GLN A 106 -0.83 -18.89 14.51
C GLN A 106 -0.65 -17.72 15.50
N ASN A 107 0.31 -16.81 15.23
CA ASN A 107 0.55 -15.65 16.06
C ASN A 107 -0.49 -14.57 15.77
N PRO A 108 -1.34 -14.17 16.73
CA PRO A 108 -2.34 -13.13 16.53
C PRO A 108 -1.72 -11.76 16.23
N ASP A 109 -0.48 -11.52 16.70
CA ASP A 109 0.24 -10.27 16.48
C ASP A 109 1.09 -10.28 15.21
N PHE A 110 0.96 -11.31 14.36
CA PHE A 110 1.82 -11.47 13.18
C PHE A 110 1.77 -10.25 12.25
N CYS A 111 0.58 -9.76 11.95
CA CYS A 111 0.40 -8.60 11.08
C CYS A 111 1.06 -7.34 11.68
N ASP A 112 0.82 -7.08 12.96
CA ASP A 112 1.40 -5.93 13.67
C ASP A 112 2.93 -5.98 13.71
N ASN A 113 3.50 -7.18 13.96
CA ASN A 113 4.94 -7.37 13.94
C ASN A 113 5.55 -7.12 12.56
N MET A 114 4.89 -7.59 11.49
CA MET A 114 5.34 -7.35 10.12
C MET A 114 5.25 -5.86 9.75
N LEU A 115 4.16 -5.18 10.14
CA LEU A 115 3.99 -3.75 9.91
C LEU A 115 5.01 -2.90 10.70
N ASP A 116 5.41 -3.35 11.88
CA ASP A 116 6.44 -2.68 12.69
C ASP A 116 7.79 -2.71 11.99
N ILE A 117 8.22 -3.90 11.58
CA ILE A 117 9.45 -4.11 10.80
C ILE A 117 9.44 -3.25 9.53
N MET A 118 8.32 -3.22 8.80
CA MET A 118 8.20 -2.44 7.57
C MET A 118 8.21 -0.92 7.82
N SER A 119 7.65 -0.46 8.92
CA SER A 119 7.63 0.97 9.27
C SER A 119 9.03 1.53 9.49
N GLU A 120 9.89 0.77 10.15
CA GLU A 120 11.30 1.14 10.33
C GLU A 120 12.08 1.01 9.02
N ALA A 121 11.90 -0.11 8.33
CA ALA A 121 12.55 -0.36 7.04
C ALA A 121 12.29 0.78 6.04
N PHE A 122 11.06 1.30 5.96
CA PHE A 122 10.73 2.39 5.03
C PHE A 122 11.56 3.66 5.27
N LYS A 123 11.87 3.98 6.51
CA LYS A 123 12.75 5.11 6.85
C LYS A 123 14.20 4.81 6.48
N GLU A 124 14.68 3.63 6.83
CA GLU A 124 16.08 3.22 6.66
C GLU A 124 16.44 2.94 5.20
N TRP A 125 15.53 2.35 4.41
CA TRP A 125 15.79 2.04 3.01
C TRP A 125 15.93 3.27 2.10
N ARG A 126 15.38 4.42 2.51
CA ARG A 126 15.65 5.70 1.81
C ARG A 126 17.12 6.13 1.92
N TYR A 127 17.80 5.70 2.99
CA TYR A 127 19.16 6.09 3.35
C TYR A 127 20.11 4.90 3.40
N ILE A 128 19.78 3.81 2.68
CA ILE A 128 20.58 2.57 2.69
C ILE A 128 22.04 2.77 2.29
N TYR A 129 22.31 3.80 1.49
CA TYR A 129 23.67 4.21 1.14
C TYR A 129 24.49 4.73 2.35
N GLU A 130 23.82 5.01 3.47
CA GLU A 130 24.48 5.40 4.73
C GLU A 130 24.91 4.21 5.60
N GLY A 131 24.67 2.98 5.13
CA GLY A 131 25.22 1.76 5.73
C GLY A 131 24.34 1.05 6.76
N HIS A 132 23.10 1.45 6.91
CA HIS A 132 22.14 0.78 7.79
C HIS A 132 21.24 -0.17 6.97
N GLY A 133 21.40 -1.48 7.20
CA GLY A 133 20.56 -2.50 6.58
C GLY A 133 19.34 -2.81 7.46
N ALA A 134 18.14 -2.56 6.97
CA ALA A 134 16.92 -3.04 7.61
C ALA A 134 16.52 -4.42 7.08
N CYS A 135 16.09 -5.30 7.96
CA CYS A 135 15.49 -6.56 7.57
C CYS A 135 14.02 -6.32 7.19
N ILE A 136 13.58 -6.84 6.04
CA ILE A 136 12.20 -6.71 5.59
C ILE A 136 11.69 -8.06 5.09
N ASN A 137 10.43 -8.37 5.38
CA ASN A 137 9.75 -9.51 4.77
C ASN A 137 9.11 -9.07 3.44
N MET A 138 9.83 -9.27 2.32
CA MET A 138 9.37 -8.89 0.99
C MET A 138 8.05 -9.56 0.60
N ASN A 139 7.85 -10.82 0.96
CA ASN A 139 6.62 -11.53 0.64
C ASN A 139 5.42 -10.88 1.33
N PHE A 140 5.56 -10.53 2.61
CA PHE A 140 4.50 -9.84 3.32
C PHE A 140 4.20 -8.46 2.70
N LEU A 141 5.23 -7.67 2.40
CA LEU A 141 5.06 -6.35 1.78
C LEU A 141 4.30 -6.44 0.45
N ILE A 142 4.67 -7.38 -0.42
CA ILE A 142 4.04 -7.59 -1.72
C ILE A 142 2.57 -8.00 -1.55
N ILE A 143 2.28 -8.95 -0.66
CA ILE A 143 0.92 -9.44 -0.40
C ILE A 143 0.07 -8.32 0.20
N PHE A 144 0.58 -7.60 1.18
CA PHE A 144 -0.12 -6.49 1.82
C PHE A 144 -0.45 -5.37 0.82
N ARG A 145 0.53 -4.93 0.02
CA ARG A 145 0.34 -3.94 -1.05
C ARG A 145 -0.75 -4.37 -2.04
N ASN A 146 -0.67 -5.60 -2.53
CA ASN A 146 -1.62 -6.10 -3.52
C ASN A 146 -3.02 -6.25 -2.92
N ARG A 147 -3.12 -6.69 -1.65
CA ARG A 147 -4.42 -6.79 -0.98
C ARG A 147 -5.04 -5.43 -0.71
N LEU A 148 -4.25 -4.44 -0.29
CA LEU A 148 -4.71 -3.06 -0.15
C LEU A 148 -5.24 -2.51 -1.49
N ARG A 149 -4.53 -2.72 -2.60
CA ARG A 149 -4.99 -2.32 -3.94
C ARG A 149 -6.35 -2.92 -4.27
N SER A 150 -6.50 -4.24 -4.10
CA SER A 150 -7.77 -4.94 -4.36
C SER A 150 -8.89 -4.44 -3.46
N PHE A 151 -8.61 -4.28 -2.16
CA PHE A 151 -9.60 -3.83 -1.19
C PHE A 151 -10.06 -2.38 -1.47
N CYS A 152 -9.15 -1.48 -1.79
CA CYS A 152 -9.49 -0.11 -2.18
C CYS A 152 -10.33 -0.10 -3.47
N CYS A 153 -9.99 -0.94 -4.46
CA CYS A 153 -10.76 -1.07 -5.69
C CYS A 153 -12.19 -1.55 -5.41
N GLU A 154 -12.35 -2.60 -4.59
CA GLU A 154 -13.65 -3.10 -4.14
C GLU A 154 -14.46 -2.00 -3.44
N SER A 155 -13.80 -1.21 -2.56
CA SER A 155 -14.45 -0.17 -1.76
C SER A 155 -14.91 1.04 -2.60
N TYR A 156 -14.11 1.47 -3.58
CA TYR A 156 -14.37 2.71 -4.32
C TYR A 156 -15.15 2.51 -5.62
N TYR A 157 -15.00 1.34 -6.25
CA TYR A 157 -15.58 1.05 -7.56
C TYR A 157 -16.54 -0.15 -7.55
N GLN A 158 -16.67 -0.86 -6.41
CA GLN A 158 -17.53 -2.04 -6.26
C GLN A 158 -17.22 -3.12 -7.31
N MET A 159 -15.95 -3.28 -7.65
CA MET A 159 -15.45 -4.27 -8.60
C MET A 159 -14.13 -4.86 -8.13
N THR A 160 -13.80 -6.04 -8.63
CA THR A 160 -12.50 -6.66 -8.40
C THR A 160 -11.38 -5.89 -9.11
N TRP A 161 -10.14 -6.08 -8.65
CA TRP A 161 -8.98 -5.49 -9.34
C TRP A 161 -8.88 -5.96 -10.80
N SER A 162 -9.15 -7.24 -11.07
CA SER A 162 -9.10 -7.81 -12.42
C SER A 162 -10.14 -7.17 -13.36
N GLU A 163 -11.34 -6.89 -12.87
CA GLU A 163 -12.37 -6.17 -13.62
C GLU A 163 -11.98 -4.73 -13.90
N TYR A 164 -11.42 -4.05 -12.89
CA TYR A 164 -10.93 -2.67 -13.02
C TYR A 164 -9.81 -2.57 -14.06
N GLU A 165 -8.84 -3.47 -13.98
CA GLU A 165 -7.69 -3.53 -14.91
C GLU A 165 -8.15 -3.84 -16.35
N SER A 166 -9.11 -4.77 -16.54
CA SER A 166 -9.61 -5.16 -17.85
C SER A 166 -10.41 -4.06 -18.55
N ARG A 167 -11.05 -3.16 -17.79
CA ARG A 167 -11.79 -2.01 -18.35
C ARG A 167 -10.86 -0.92 -18.93
N GLY A 168 -9.58 -1.01 -18.65
CA GLY A 168 -8.60 0.00 -19.02
C GLY A 168 -8.79 1.33 -18.28
N HIS A 169 -7.74 2.08 -18.10
CA HIS A 169 -7.80 3.40 -17.44
C HIS A 169 -8.64 4.44 -18.22
N ALA A 170 -8.96 4.15 -19.47
CA ALA A 170 -9.70 5.05 -20.37
C ALA A 170 -11.16 5.32 -19.96
N SER A 171 -11.77 4.45 -19.16
CA SER A 171 -13.15 4.66 -18.68
C SER A 171 -13.24 5.46 -17.38
N CYS A 172 -12.12 5.76 -16.74
CA CYS A 172 -12.07 6.51 -15.49
C CYS A 172 -11.85 8.01 -15.67
N ASP A 173 -11.53 8.46 -16.89
CA ASP A 173 -11.26 9.87 -17.21
C ASP A 173 -12.52 10.66 -17.61
N SER A 174 -13.70 10.03 -17.62
CA SER A 174 -14.98 10.71 -17.89
C SER A 174 -15.49 11.59 -16.73
N ASP A 175 -14.81 11.58 -15.59
CA ASP A 175 -15.14 12.42 -14.42
C ASP A 175 -14.42 13.80 -14.43
N THR A 176 -13.78 14.19 -15.53
CA THR A 176 -13.24 15.54 -15.74
C THR A 176 -14.21 16.40 -16.50
N ASN A 177 -15.27 16.89 -15.84
CA ASN A 177 -15.95 18.14 -16.18
C ASN A 177 -16.47 18.78 -14.91
#